data_77ed9608103e98a68d35f2ff94ed19b5
#
_entry.id   77ed9608103e98a68d35f2ff94ed19b5
#
_cell.length_a   1.000
_cell.length_b   1.000
_cell.length_c   1.000
_cell.angle_alpha   90.00
_cell.angle_beta   90.00
_cell.angle_gamma   90.00
#
_symmetry.space_group_name_H-M   'P 1'
#
loop_
_entity.id
_entity.type
_entity.pdbx_description
1 polymer ?
#
loop_
_entity_poly.entity_id
_entity_poly.type
_entity_poly.pdbx_seq_one_letter_code
_entity_poly.pdbx_strand_id
1 'polypeptide(L)'
;MIGPLFLTAGVSAFDLIIGLLLGNLLAVLSWRFLTAEIAVKNRLTLYFQLEKICGKKLVTGYNLANGILFCFLAGSMITVSATAVGIPFDMPMPKLSDTLPNGLTWVIIVILIGAVISIIAARGYDTVTKAANWMSPIIVVAFIACGIVALNQLGVSSFSDFWNIWGEGSEPFPGQLKFTFWHVVIWSWFANGAMHIGMSDLSVFRFAKEAKAGWTTAAGMYVGHYMAWIAAALLYAVYLKSPEALAFLNNGEAPPVAPGP
;
A
#
# COMPACT_ATOMS: atom_id res chain seq x y z
N MET A 1 3.31 -3.84 -1.82
CA MET A 1 3.28 -5.30 -1.96
C MET A 1 2.11 -5.86 -2.79
N ILE A 2 0.93 -5.22 -2.85
CA ILE A 2 -0.22 -5.77 -3.59
C ILE A 2 -0.01 -5.78 -5.11
N GLY A 3 0.57 -4.71 -5.68
CA GLY A 3 0.83 -4.64 -7.12
C GLY A 3 1.69 -5.79 -7.67
N PRO A 4 2.85 -6.09 -7.07
CA PRO A 4 3.67 -7.24 -7.44
C PRO A 4 2.94 -8.58 -7.35
N LEU A 5 2.06 -8.75 -6.35
CA LEU A 5 1.30 -9.99 -6.18
C LEU A 5 0.45 -10.33 -7.42
N PHE A 6 -0.10 -9.33 -8.09
CA PHE A 6 -0.90 -9.58 -9.30
C PHE A 6 -0.06 -10.08 -10.47
N LEU A 7 1.22 -9.68 -10.57
CA LEU A 7 2.14 -10.24 -11.56
C LEU A 7 2.49 -11.70 -11.22
N THR A 8 2.87 -11.97 -9.97
CA THR A 8 3.27 -13.32 -9.55
C THR A 8 2.12 -14.33 -9.60
N ALA A 9 0.89 -13.85 -9.44
CA ALA A 9 -0.34 -14.66 -9.55
C ALA A 9 -0.84 -14.85 -10.99
N GLY A 10 -0.10 -14.38 -11.99
CA GLY A 10 -0.37 -14.60 -13.40
C GLY A 10 -1.66 -13.95 -13.92
N VAL A 11 -2.03 -12.79 -13.40
CA VAL A 11 -3.26 -12.06 -13.75
C VAL A 11 -3.18 -11.52 -15.16
N SER A 12 -4.29 -11.57 -15.93
CA SER A 12 -4.38 -10.91 -17.22
C SER A 12 -4.47 -9.39 -17.10
N ALA A 13 -4.12 -8.66 -18.18
CA ALA A 13 -4.26 -7.21 -18.24
C ALA A 13 -5.70 -6.76 -17.98
N PHE A 14 -6.68 -7.45 -18.56
CA PHE A 14 -8.09 -7.16 -18.35
C PHE A 14 -8.49 -7.36 -16.87
N ASP A 15 -8.17 -8.51 -16.31
CA ASP A 15 -8.50 -8.83 -14.93
C ASP A 15 -7.86 -7.84 -13.95
N LEU A 16 -6.62 -7.44 -14.21
CA LEU A 16 -5.92 -6.46 -13.38
C LEU A 16 -6.57 -5.07 -13.47
N ILE A 17 -6.64 -4.51 -14.67
CA ILE A 17 -7.05 -3.11 -14.87
C ILE A 17 -8.51 -2.93 -14.48
N ILE A 18 -9.40 -3.77 -15.01
CA ILE A 18 -10.84 -3.66 -14.73
C ILE A 18 -11.17 -4.15 -13.32
N GLY A 19 -10.50 -5.20 -12.85
CA GLY A 19 -10.67 -5.69 -11.48
C GLY A 19 -10.27 -4.65 -10.44
N LEU A 20 -9.15 -3.95 -10.64
CA LEU A 20 -8.74 -2.84 -9.76
C LEU A 20 -9.72 -1.66 -9.82
N LEU A 21 -10.23 -1.31 -11.02
CA LEU A 21 -11.25 -0.26 -11.14
C LEU A 21 -12.49 -0.60 -10.33
N LEU A 22 -13.00 -1.81 -10.46
CA LEU A 22 -14.21 -2.23 -9.76
C LEU A 22 -13.96 -2.38 -8.25
N GLY A 23 -12.89 -3.02 -7.83
CA GLY A 23 -12.57 -3.23 -6.42
C GLY A 23 -12.35 -1.93 -5.66
N ASN A 24 -11.60 -0.99 -6.27
CA ASN A 24 -11.43 0.34 -5.69
C ASN A 24 -12.74 1.15 -5.69
N LEU A 25 -13.61 1.00 -6.70
CA LEU A 25 -14.92 1.64 -6.70
C LEU A 25 -15.79 1.14 -5.54
N LEU A 26 -15.81 -0.17 -5.30
CA LEU A 26 -16.54 -0.74 -4.16
C LEU A 26 -15.99 -0.22 -2.82
N ALA A 27 -14.67 -0.07 -2.71
CA ALA A 27 -14.05 0.52 -1.52
C ALA A 27 -14.46 1.98 -1.33
N VAL A 28 -14.45 2.78 -2.38
CA VAL A 28 -14.89 4.19 -2.37
C VAL A 28 -16.34 4.33 -1.97
N LEU A 29 -17.22 3.49 -2.51
CA LEU A 29 -18.65 3.50 -2.14
C LEU A 29 -18.84 3.10 -0.67
N SER A 30 -18.10 2.09 -0.20
CA SER A 30 -18.10 1.70 1.22
C SER A 30 -17.64 2.85 2.12
N TRP A 31 -16.56 3.53 1.73
CA TRP A 31 -16.06 4.71 2.44
C TRP A 31 -17.11 5.83 2.50
N ARG A 32 -17.67 6.18 1.36
CA ARG A 32 -18.63 7.30 1.27
C ARG A 32 -19.92 7.02 2.01
N PHE A 33 -20.52 5.86 1.81
CA PHE A 33 -21.87 5.55 2.32
C PHE A 33 -21.89 4.86 3.68
N LEU A 34 -20.79 4.26 4.11
CA LEU A 34 -20.67 3.66 5.44
C LEU A 34 -19.83 4.51 6.37
N THR A 35 -18.54 4.60 6.10
CA THR A 35 -17.58 5.24 7.01
C THR A 35 -17.88 6.71 7.24
N ALA A 36 -18.08 7.48 6.16
CA ALA A 36 -18.31 8.91 6.25
C ALA A 36 -19.64 9.23 6.97
N GLU A 37 -20.71 8.50 6.67
CA GLU A 37 -22.02 8.70 7.31
C GLU A 37 -21.94 8.38 8.81
N ILE A 38 -21.38 7.23 9.18
CA ILE A 38 -21.27 6.83 10.58
C ILE A 38 -20.38 7.80 11.36
N ALA A 39 -19.21 8.14 10.80
CA ALA A 39 -18.23 8.99 11.46
C ALA A 39 -18.77 10.42 11.72
N VAL A 40 -19.39 11.03 10.71
CA VAL A 40 -19.92 12.39 10.81
C VAL A 40 -21.13 12.44 11.70
N LYS A 41 -22.02 11.44 11.62
CA LYS A 41 -23.24 11.37 12.43
C LYS A 41 -22.94 11.18 13.93
N ASN A 42 -22.02 10.28 14.24
CA ASN A 42 -21.76 9.87 15.63
C ASN A 42 -20.62 10.66 16.29
N ARG A 43 -19.67 11.19 15.50
CA ARG A 43 -18.49 11.93 15.99
C ARG A 43 -17.60 11.13 16.98
N LEU A 44 -17.68 9.82 16.95
CA LEU A 44 -16.93 8.93 17.83
C LEU A 44 -15.72 8.33 17.11
N THR A 45 -14.71 7.96 17.89
CA THR A 45 -13.60 7.13 17.38
C THR A 45 -14.10 5.72 17.07
N LEU A 46 -13.35 4.97 16.28
CA LEU A 46 -13.64 3.55 16.03
C LEU A 46 -13.78 2.77 17.34
N TYR A 47 -12.91 3.03 18.31
CA TYR A 47 -12.98 2.42 19.65
C TYR A 47 -14.38 2.54 20.27
N PHE A 48 -14.88 3.76 20.41
CA PHE A 48 -16.17 4.02 21.05
C PHE A 48 -17.35 3.53 20.23
N GLN A 49 -17.24 3.50 18.89
CA GLN A 49 -18.27 2.90 18.05
C GLN A 49 -18.38 1.40 18.29
N LEU A 50 -17.25 0.71 18.29
CA LEU A 50 -17.21 -0.74 18.52
C LEU A 50 -17.60 -1.09 19.95
N GLU A 51 -17.23 -0.26 20.94
CA GLU A 51 -17.60 -0.50 22.35
C GLU A 51 -19.12 -0.53 22.52
N LYS A 52 -19.87 0.34 21.81
CA LYS A 52 -21.33 0.34 21.83
C LYS A 52 -21.94 -0.92 21.21
N ILE A 53 -21.25 -1.55 20.25
CA ILE A 53 -21.76 -2.72 19.50
C ILE A 53 -21.36 -4.02 20.19
N CYS A 54 -20.08 -4.13 20.54
CA CYS A 54 -19.46 -5.40 20.98
C CYS A 54 -19.10 -5.43 22.47
N GLY A 55 -19.23 -4.33 23.17
CA GLY A 55 -18.82 -4.19 24.58
C GLY A 55 -17.31 -4.06 24.78
N LYS A 56 -16.93 -3.59 25.96
CA LYS A 56 -15.57 -3.18 26.30
C LYS A 56 -14.53 -4.30 26.18
N LYS A 57 -14.86 -5.52 26.61
CA LYS A 57 -13.89 -6.64 26.61
C LYS A 57 -13.42 -7.01 25.20
N LEU A 58 -14.36 -7.15 24.25
CA LEU A 58 -14.04 -7.51 22.88
C LEU A 58 -13.25 -6.40 22.18
N VAL A 59 -13.65 -5.15 22.41
CA VAL A 59 -12.96 -3.99 21.84
C VAL A 59 -11.55 -3.81 22.39
N THR A 60 -11.31 -4.13 23.64
CA THR A 60 -9.94 -4.10 24.19
C THR A 60 -9.05 -5.13 23.48
N GLY A 61 -9.54 -6.36 23.27
CA GLY A 61 -8.81 -7.37 22.50
C GLY A 61 -8.55 -6.95 21.04
N TYR A 62 -9.57 -6.40 20.39
CA TYR A 62 -9.46 -5.86 19.03
C TYR A 62 -8.41 -4.74 18.92
N ASN A 63 -8.42 -3.78 19.85
CA ASN A 63 -7.46 -2.67 19.85
C ASN A 63 -6.03 -3.13 20.16
N LEU A 64 -5.86 -4.13 21.00
CA LEU A 64 -4.53 -4.71 21.26
C LEU A 64 -3.99 -5.37 19.99
N ALA A 65 -4.80 -6.19 19.31
CA ALA A 65 -4.42 -6.82 18.04
C ALA A 65 -4.10 -5.78 16.96
N ASN A 66 -4.94 -4.76 16.80
CA ASN A 66 -4.69 -3.65 15.88
C ASN A 66 -3.42 -2.87 16.24
N GLY A 67 -3.19 -2.57 17.52
CA GLY A 67 -1.99 -1.89 17.97
C GLY A 67 -0.72 -2.63 17.56
N ILE A 68 -0.68 -3.94 17.78
CA ILE A 68 0.43 -4.81 17.35
C ILE A 68 0.59 -4.76 15.82
N LEU A 69 -0.50 -4.92 15.07
CA LEU A 69 -0.48 -4.87 13.62
C LEU A 69 0.04 -3.51 13.09
N PHE A 70 -0.41 -2.41 13.68
CA PHE A 70 0.08 -1.08 13.31
C PHE A 70 1.55 -0.86 13.65
N CYS A 71 2.09 -1.46 14.72
CA CYS A 71 3.52 -1.43 15.00
C CYS A 71 4.33 -2.11 13.87
N PHE A 72 3.88 -3.27 13.39
CA PHE A 72 4.53 -3.94 12.25
C PHE A 72 4.42 -3.12 10.96
N LEU A 73 3.25 -2.56 10.67
CA LEU A 73 3.06 -1.70 9.50
C LEU A 73 3.93 -0.44 9.57
N ALA A 74 3.98 0.21 10.73
CA ALA A 74 4.83 1.38 10.94
C ALA A 74 6.32 1.04 10.77
N GLY A 75 6.78 -0.07 11.33
CA GLY A 75 8.14 -0.58 11.15
C GLY A 75 8.49 -0.78 9.68
N SER A 76 7.60 -1.44 8.92
CA SER A 76 7.77 -1.65 7.49
C SER A 76 7.85 -0.33 6.72
N MET A 77 6.99 0.65 7.03
CA MET A 77 7.00 1.95 6.37
C MET A 77 8.25 2.78 6.70
N ILE A 78 8.73 2.71 7.94
CA ILE A 78 9.99 3.35 8.35
C ILE A 78 11.16 2.73 7.60
N THR A 79 11.20 1.41 7.46
CA THR A 79 12.22 0.69 6.72
C THR A 79 12.24 1.10 5.24
N VAL A 80 11.08 1.14 4.58
CA VAL A 80 10.96 1.61 3.19
C VAL A 80 11.43 3.06 3.03
N SER A 81 11.09 3.92 3.99
CA SER A 81 11.53 5.32 3.99
C SER A 81 13.04 5.44 4.18
N ALA A 82 13.63 4.61 5.02
CA ALA A 82 15.07 4.56 5.23
C ALA A 82 15.80 4.07 3.96
N THR A 83 15.24 3.08 3.27
CA THR A 83 15.72 2.63 1.96
C THR A 83 15.72 3.78 0.94
N ALA A 84 14.61 4.50 0.83
CA ALA A 84 14.49 5.63 -0.09
C ALA A 84 15.51 6.75 0.19
N VAL A 85 15.86 6.97 1.46
CA VAL A 85 16.92 7.93 1.85
C VAL A 85 18.31 7.35 1.57
N GLY A 86 18.51 6.06 1.74
CA GLY A 86 19.82 5.41 1.57
C GLY A 86 20.29 5.27 0.11
N ILE A 87 19.36 5.07 -0.82
CA ILE A 87 19.66 4.85 -2.25
C ILE A 87 20.52 5.99 -2.86
N PRO A 88 20.18 7.28 -2.71
CA PRO A 88 20.98 8.36 -3.29
C PRO A 88 22.40 8.49 -2.75
N PHE A 89 22.70 7.85 -1.64
CA PHE A 89 23.99 7.90 -0.94
C PHE A 89 24.77 6.60 -1.05
N ASP A 90 24.34 5.66 -1.91
CA ASP A 90 24.95 4.33 -2.07
C ASP A 90 25.17 3.60 -0.74
N MET A 91 24.24 3.73 0.18
CA MET A 91 24.38 3.16 1.52
C MET A 91 24.15 1.65 1.51
N PRO A 92 25.01 0.89 2.23
CA PRO A 92 24.78 -0.55 2.39
C PRO A 92 23.44 -0.78 3.12
N MET A 93 22.54 -1.46 2.47
CA MET A 93 21.21 -1.74 2.97
C MET A 93 21.04 -3.23 3.27
N PRO A 94 20.28 -3.62 4.31
CA PRO A 94 20.02 -5.02 4.60
C PRO A 94 19.18 -5.65 3.49
N LYS A 95 19.52 -6.89 3.13
CA LYS A 95 18.71 -7.70 2.21
C LYS A 95 17.47 -8.20 2.94
N LEU A 96 16.42 -8.55 2.19
CA LEU A 96 15.20 -9.16 2.77
C LEU A 96 15.47 -10.47 3.52
N SER A 97 16.51 -11.19 3.14
CA SER A 97 16.96 -12.41 3.79
C SER A 97 17.72 -12.18 5.10
N ASP A 98 18.14 -10.95 5.37
CA ASP A 98 18.93 -10.65 6.55
C ASP A 98 18.06 -10.59 7.79
N THR A 99 18.42 -11.31 8.83
CA THR A 99 17.69 -11.34 10.11
C THR A 99 17.90 -10.06 10.92
N LEU A 100 19.05 -9.41 10.73
CA LEU A 100 19.43 -8.18 11.43
C LEU A 100 20.04 -7.17 10.44
N PRO A 101 19.92 -5.86 10.71
CA PRO A 101 20.48 -4.83 9.86
C PRO A 101 22.03 -4.91 9.83
N ASN A 102 22.62 -4.82 8.64
CA ASN A 102 24.04 -5.06 8.38
C ASN A 102 24.95 -3.85 8.60
N GLY A 103 24.44 -2.71 9.07
CA GLY A 103 25.27 -1.52 9.22
C GLY A 103 24.75 -0.52 10.23
N LEU A 104 25.67 0.10 10.99
CA LEU A 104 25.33 1.14 11.97
C LEU A 104 24.65 2.33 11.32
N THR A 105 25.09 2.73 10.13
CA THR A 105 24.52 3.87 9.40
C THR A 105 23.05 3.65 9.04
N TRP A 106 22.70 2.44 8.59
CA TRP A 106 21.31 2.06 8.34
C TRP A 106 20.45 2.16 9.61
N VAL A 107 20.94 1.62 10.73
CA VAL A 107 20.24 1.67 12.02
C VAL A 107 20.00 3.12 12.46
N ILE A 108 21.00 3.98 12.31
CA ILE A 108 20.87 5.40 12.65
C ILE A 108 19.77 6.08 11.82
N ILE A 109 19.73 5.83 10.51
CA ILE A 109 18.70 6.42 9.63
C ILE A 109 17.31 5.91 9.99
N VAL A 110 17.16 4.62 10.23
CA VAL A 110 15.88 4.05 10.68
C VAL A 110 15.41 4.71 11.98
N ILE A 111 16.31 4.89 12.94
CA ILE A 111 15.98 5.54 14.22
C ILE A 111 15.61 7.02 14.00
N LEU A 112 16.34 7.75 13.17
CA LEU A 112 16.06 9.17 12.89
C LEU A 112 14.70 9.32 12.20
N ILE A 113 14.41 8.54 11.17
CA ILE A 113 13.13 8.57 10.46
C ILE A 113 11.99 8.18 11.41
N GLY A 114 12.17 7.10 12.19
CA GLY A 114 11.20 6.66 13.18
C GLY A 114 10.93 7.73 14.24
N ALA A 115 11.97 8.41 14.71
CA ALA A 115 11.85 9.52 15.66
C ALA A 115 11.06 10.70 15.06
N VAL A 116 11.35 11.11 13.84
CA VAL A 116 10.62 12.20 13.16
C VAL A 116 9.13 11.84 13.01
N ILE A 117 8.83 10.64 12.52
CA ILE A 117 7.44 10.17 12.37
C ILE A 117 6.73 10.12 13.72
N SER A 118 7.40 9.60 14.75
CA SER A 118 6.84 9.51 16.10
C SER A 118 6.56 10.88 16.71
N ILE A 119 7.45 11.85 16.52
CA ILE A 119 7.26 13.24 16.99
C ILE A 119 6.07 13.89 16.27
N ILE A 120 5.94 13.70 14.96
CA ILE A 120 4.80 14.21 14.19
C ILE A 120 3.49 13.61 14.72
N ALA A 121 3.46 12.29 14.91
CA ALA A 121 2.29 11.57 15.43
C ALA A 121 1.93 12.00 16.86
N ALA A 122 2.91 12.14 17.74
CA ALA A 122 2.72 12.56 19.14
C ALA A 122 2.17 13.98 19.29
N ARG A 123 2.41 14.86 18.30
CA ARG A 123 1.86 16.22 18.29
C ARG A 123 0.39 16.30 17.91
N GLY A 124 -0.21 15.16 17.55
CA GLY A 124 -1.64 15.04 17.30
C GLY A 124 -2.08 15.36 15.89
N TYR A 125 -3.40 15.29 15.70
CA TYR A 125 -4.06 15.29 14.41
C TYR A 125 -3.70 16.49 13.51
N ASP A 126 -3.65 17.68 14.05
CA ASP A 126 -3.35 18.91 13.29
C ASP A 126 -1.94 18.88 12.67
N THR A 127 -0.96 18.36 13.40
CA THR A 127 0.41 18.23 12.91
C THR A 127 0.51 17.15 11.83
N VAL A 128 -0.16 16.02 12.05
CA VAL A 128 -0.25 14.95 11.04
C VAL A 128 -0.92 15.46 9.76
N THR A 129 -2.01 16.21 9.86
CA THR A 129 -2.70 16.77 8.70
C THR A 129 -1.83 17.75 7.92
N LYS A 130 -1.10 18.64 8.61
CA LYS A 130 -0.15 19.54 7.96
C LYS A 130 0.96 18.79 7.24
N ALA A 131 1.55 17.78 7.89
CA ALA A 131 2.57 16.94 7.27
C ALA A 131 2.02 16.20 6.04
N ALA A 132 0.82 15.60 6.14
CA ALA A 132 0.16 14.90 5.05
C ALA A 132 -0.13 15.84 3.85
N ASN A 133 -0.62 17.05 4.09
CA ASN A 133 -0.89 18.03 3.03
C ASN A 133 0.38 18.42 2.28
N TRP A 134 1.52 18.43 2.95
CA TRP A 134 2.81 18.72 2.33
C TRP A 134 3.37 17.52 1.57
N MET A 135 3.25 16.34 2.14
CA MET A 135 3.81 15.11 1.57
C MET A 135 2.97 14.53 0.43
N SER A 136 1.65 14.69 0.44
CA SER A 136 0.78 14.07 -0.55
C SER A 136 1.09 14.45 -2.00
N PRO A 137 1.32 15.73 -2.36
CA PRO A 137 1.71 16.08 -3.72
C PRO A 137 3.05 15.46 -4.13
N ILE A 138 4.01 15.40 -3.21
CA ILE A 138 5.34 14.81 -3.45
C ILE A 138 5.19 13.31 -3.75
N ILE A 139 4.38 12.61 -2.97
CA ILE A 139 4.10 11.18 -3.16
C ILE A 139 3.45 10.93 -4.53
N VAL A 140 2.49 11.75 -4.93
CA VAL A 140 1.84 11.63 -6.26
C VAL A 140 2.87 11.79 -7.37
N VAL A 141 3.70 12.83 -7.30
CA VAL A 141 4.76 13.07 -8.29
C VAL A 141 5.75 11.91 -8.31
N ALA A 142 6.15 11.40 -7.15
CA ALA A 142 7.07 10.26 -7.04
C ALA A 142 6.50 9.00 -7.70
N PHE A 143 5.24 8.64 -7.43
CA PHE A 143 4.61 7.47 -8.08
C PHE A 143 4.49 7.63 -9.59
N ILE A 144 4.14 8.81 -10.08
CA ILE A 144 4.09 9.08 -11.52
C ILE A 144 5.49 8.94 -12.13
N ALA A 145 6.50 9.54 -11.50
CA ALA A 145 7.89 9.44 -11.96
C ALA A 145 8.38 7.99 -11.98
N CYS A 146 8.14 7.23 -10.91
CA CYS A 146 8.46 5.80 -10.85
C CYS A 146 7.76 5.01 -11.97
N GLY A 147 6.48 5.28 -12.22
CA GLY A 147 5.74 4.67 -13.30
C GLY A 147 6.34 4.96 -14.66
N ILE A 148 6.69 6.22 -14.96
CA ILE A 148 7.31 6.65 -16.22
C ILE A 148 8.68 5.97 -16.40
N VAL A 149 9.53 5.99 -15.37
CA VAL A 149 10.85 5.34 -15.41
C VAL A 149 10.71 3.84 -15.66
N ALA A 150 9.79 3.18 -14.97
CA ALA A 150 9.55 1.75 -15.16
C ALA A 150 9.06 1.43 -16.59
N LEU A 151 8.15 2.22 -17.14
CA LEU A 151 7.68 2.05 -18.52
C LEU A 151 8.83 2.20 -19.52
N ASN A 152 9.71 3.20 -19.36
CA ASN A 152 10.88 3.37 -20.20
C ASN A 152 11.85 2.17 -20.10
N GLN A 153 12.11 1.68 -18.89
CA GLN A 153 12.99 0.51 -18.69
C GLN A 153 12.39 -0.79 -19.23
N LEU A 154 11.07 -0.90 -19.26
CA LEU A 154 10.36 -2.01 -19.89
C LEU A 154 10.31 -1.92 -21.42
N GLY A 155 10.65 -0.75 -22.01
CA GLY A 155 10.60 -0.49 -23.44
C GLY A 155 9.18 -0.24 -23.95
N VAL A 156 8.28 0.22 -23.08
CA VAL A 156 6.88 0.49 -23.42
C VAL A 156 6.79 1.82 -24.15
N SER A 157 6.34 1.79 -25.40
CA SER A 157 6.16 2.96 -26.26
C SER A 157 4.71 3.21 -26.65
N SER A 158 3.84 2.22 -26.48
CA SER A 158 2.43 2.28 -26.85
C SER A 158 1.53 1.71 -25.75
N PHE A 159 0.23 1.97 -25.85
CA PHE A 159 -0.76 1.34 -24.99
C PHE A 159 -0.79 -0.19 -25.16
N SER A 160 -0.55 -0.69 -26.36
CA SER A 160 -0.45 -2.13 -26.62
C SER A 160 0.72 -2.75 -25.87
N ASP A 161 1.89 -2.09 -25.85
CA ASP A 161 3.05 -2.58 -25.09
C ASP A 161 2.76 -2.62 -23.59
N PHE A 162 2.12 -1.57 -23.07
CA PHE A 162 1.67 -1.53 -21.67
C PHE A 162 0.70 -2.68 -21.35
N TRP A 163 -0.29 -2.92 -22.21
CA TRP A 163 -1.24 -4.01 -22.06
C TRP A 163 -0.54 -5.37 -22.04
N ASN A 164 0.45 -5.54 -22.91
CA ASN A 164 1.19 -6.78 -23.07
C ASN A 164 2.13 -7.12 -21.91
N ILE A 165 2.36 -6.21 -20.95
CA ILE A 165 3.09 -6.54 -19.72
C ILE A 165 2.37 -7.69 -18.96
N TRP A 166 1.06 -7.68 -18.96
CA TRP A 166 0.22 -8.74 -18.37
C TRP A 166 -0.43 -9.62 -19.44
N GLY A 167 -0.74 -9.07 -20.61
CA GLY A 167 -1.33 -9.75 -21.76
C GLY A 167 -2.60 -10.53 -21.39
N GLU A 168 -2.67 -11.77 -21.83
CA GLU A 168 -3.73 -12.73 -21.45
C GLU A 168 -3.50 -13.38 -20.07
N GLY A 169 -2.48 -12.95 -19.36
CA GLY A 169 -2.02 -13.57 -18.13
C GLY A 169 -0.97 -14.66 -18.39
N SER A 170 -0.34 -15.10 -17.31
CA SER A 170 0.70 -16.14 -17.33
C SER A 170 0.37 -17.25 -16.33
N GLU A 171 1.15 -18.33 -16.35
CA GLU A 171 1.14 -19.26 -15.24
C GLU A 171 1.62 -18.55 -13.95
N PRO A 172 1.02 -18.84 -12.80
CA PRO A 172 1.45 -18.26 -11.55
C PRO A 172 2.85 -18.74 -11.20
N PHE A 173 3.60 -17.91 -10.48
CA PHE A 173 4.92 -18.29 -9.99
C PHE A 173 4.81 -19.47 -9.00
N PRO A 174 5.91 -20.25 -8.82
CA PRO A 174 5.92 -21.41 -7.92
C PRO A 174 5.36 -21.06 -6.53
N GLY A 175 4.42 -21.88 -6.05
CA GLY A 175 3.77 -21.68 -4.77
C GLY A 175 2.67 -20.58 -4.73
N GLN A 176 2.40 -19.91 -5.85
CA GLN A 176 1.34 -18.92 -5.96
C GLN A 176 0.06 -19.52 -6.55
N LEU A 177 -1.09 -18.97 -6.13
CA LEU A 177 -2.39 -19.29 -6.73
C LEU A 177 -2.62 -18.41 -7.96
N LYS A 178 -3.19 -19.00 -9.02
CA LYS A 178 -3.67 -18.24 -10.18
C LYS A 178 -4.80 -17.32 -9.75
N PHE A 179 -4.63 -16.02 -9.97
CA PHE A 179 -5.69 -15.06 -9.71
C PHE A 179 -6.54 -14.84 -10.96
N THR A 180 -7.84 -14.75 -10.74
CA THR A 180 -8.86 -14.37 -11.70
C THR A 180 -9.34 -12.96 -11.44
N PHE A 181 -10.18 -12.43 -12.31
CA PHE A 181 -10.86 -11.15 -12.14
C PHE A 181 -11.44 -10.95 -10.72
N TRP A 182 -12.17 -11.94 -10.20
CA TRP A 182 -12.79 -11.84 -8.88
C TRP A 182 -11.78 -11.83 -7.72
N HIS A 183 -10.65 -12.49 -7.88
CA HIS A 183 -9.56 -12.37 -6.90
C HIS A 183 -9.03 -10.93 -6.86
N VAL A 184 -8.82 -10.29 -8.00
CA VAL A 184 -8.37 -8.90 -8.06
C VAL A 184 -9.40 -7.96 -7.44
N VAL A 185 -10.68 -8.09 -7.80
CA VAL A 185 -11.78 -7.28 -7.24
C VAL A 185 -11.86 -7.42 -5.73
N ILE A 186 -11.93 -8.66 -5.23
CA ILE A 186 -12.11 -8.91 -3.79
C ILE A 186 -10.87 -8.49 -3.01
N TRP A 187 -9.67 -8.81 -3.49
CA TRP A 187 -8.43 -8.40 -2.84
C TRP A 187 -8.28 -6.88 -2.76
N SER A 188 -8.55 -6.18 -3.85
CA SER A 188 -8.47 -4.71 -3.86
C SER A 188 -9.52 -4.07 -2.96
N TRP A 189 -10.76 -4.56 -3.00
CA TRP A 189 -11.82 -4.08 -2.12
C TRP A 189 -11.52 -4.39 -0.65
N PHE A 190 -11.12 -5.62 -0.34
CA PHE A 190 -10.80 -6.05 1.03
C PHE A 190 -9.60 -5.29 1.59
N ALA A 191 -8.50 -5.15 0.83
CA ALA A 191 -7.33 -4.42 1.28
C ALA A 191 -7.67 -2.96 1.62
N ASN A 192 -8.44 -2.28 0.77
CA ASN A 192 -8.90 -0.92 1.03
C ASN A 192 -9.92 -0.86 2.18
N GLY A 193 -10.89 -1.78 2.20
CA GLY A 193 -11.91 -1.82 3.23
C GLY A 193 -11.33 -2.14 4.62
N ALA A 194 -10.49 -3.16 4.73
CA ALA A 194 -9.89 -3.57 5.99
C ALA A 194 -8.88 -2.52 6.51
N MET A 195 -8.02 -1.99 5.63
CA MET A 195 -6.98 -1.05 6.02
C MET A 195 -7.52 0.34 6.38
N HIS A 196 -8.63 0.75 5.80
CA HIS A 196 -9.20 2.08 6.00
C HIS A 196 -10.44 2.05 6.90
N ILE A 197 -11.51 1.39 6.49
CA ILE A 197 -12.80 1.41 7.20
C ILE A 197 -12.69 0.73 8.55
N GLY A 198 -12.06 -0.43 8.60
CA GLY A 198 -11.97 -1.27 9.79
C GLY A 198 -10.94 -0.84 10.81
N MET A 199 -9.97 0.03 10.45
CA MET A 199 -8.82 0.30 11.31
C MET A 199 -8.75 1.72 11.85
N SER A 200 -8.86 2.76 11.02
CA SER A 200 -8.55 4.12 11.48
C SER A 200 -9.46 5.22 10.93
N ASP A 201 -9.95 5.06 9.72
CA ASP A 201 -10.53 6.19 8.97
C ASP A 201 -11.83 6.73 9.57
N LEU A 202 -12.58 5.87 10.25
CA LEU A 202 -13.76 6.31 11.00
C LEU A 202 -13.37 7.30 12.10
N SER A 203 -12.24 7.07 12.76
CA SER A 203 -11.71 7.97 13.80
C SER A 203 -11.22 9.29 13.24
N VAL A 204 -10.66 9.30 12.03
CA VAL A 204 -10.18 10.50 11.35
C VAL A 204 -11.37 11.29 10.77
N PHE A 205 -12.28 10.59 10.11
CA PHE A 205 -13.40 11.22 9.39
C PHE A 205 -14.45 11.89 10.29
N ARG A 206 -14.46 11.58 11.58
CA ARG A 206 -15.30 12.25 12.58
C ARG A 206 -15.09 13.78 12.64
N PHE A 207 -13.95 14.28 12.15
CA PHE A 207 -13.65 15.72 12.08
C PHE A 207 -14.22 16.41 10.84
N ALA A 208 -14.70 15.67 9.85
CA ALA A 208 -15.30 16.25 8.66
C ALA A 208 -16.59 17.01 9.00
N LYS A 209 -16.82 18.12 8.31
CA LYS A 209 -18.03 18.95 8.53
C LYS A 209 -19.31 18.20 8.18
N GLU A 210 -19.27 17.51 7.04
CA GLU A 210 -20.42 16.77 6.49
C GLU A 210 -19.96 15.48 5.80
N ALA A 211 -20.85 14.51 5.70
CA ALA A 211 -20.55 13.22 5.09
C ALA A 211 -20.22 13.33 3.60
N LYS A 212 -20.72 14.38 2.89
CA LYS A 212 -20.39 14.62 1.48
C LYS A 212 -18.89 14.86 1.25
N ALA A 213 -18.15 15.37 2.25
CA ALA A 213 -16.71 15.50 2.18
C ALA A 213 -16.01 14.14 1.94
N GLY A 214 -16.68 13.02 2.25
CA GLY A 214 -16.23 11.66 1.92
C GLY A 214 -15.94 11.44 0.45
N TRP A 215 -16.58 12.14 -0.47
CA TRP A 215 -16.29 12.02 -1.89
C TRP A 215 -14.88 12.48 -2.25
N THR A 216 -14.41 13.59 -1.68
CA THR A 216 -13.05 14.09 -1.92
C THR A 216 -12.00 13.11 -1.41
N THR A 217 -12.20 12.61 -0.18
CA THR A 217 -11.29 11.60 0.41
C THR A 217 -11.34 10.29 -0.36
N ALA A 218 -12.55 9.85 -0.74
CA ALA A 218 -12.75 8.64 -1.52
C ALA A 218 -12.09 8.73 -2.90
N ALA A 219 -12.19 9.87 -3.58
CA ALA A 219 -11.53 10.10 -4.87
C ALA A 219 -10.00 10.06 -4.73
N GLY A 220 -9.44 10.69 -3.68
CA GLY A 220 -8.02 10.64 -3.39
C GLY A 220 -7.52 9.22 -3.12
N MET A 221 -8.27 8.44 -2.34
CA MET A 221 -7.97 7.04 -2.07
C MET A 221 -8.05 6.20 -3.35
N TYR A 222 -9.08 6.37 -4.17
CA TYR A 222 -9.24 5.65 -5.43
C TYR A 222 -8.06 5.88 -6.38
N VAL A 223 -7.75 7.15 -6.66
CA VAL A 223 -6.65 7.52 -7.55
C VAL A 223 -5.30 7.09 -6.96
N GLY A 224 -5.09 7.36 -5.68
CA GLY A 224 -3.82 7.05 -5.00
C GLY A 224 -3.50 5.56 -4.98
N HIS A 225 -4.47 4.73 -4.61
CA HIS A 225 -4.26 3.27 -4.57
C HIS A 225 -4.09 2.68 -5.97
N TYR A 226 -4.93 3.08 -6.91
CA TYR A 226 -4.83 2.61 -8.29
C TYR A 226 -3.45 2.93 -8.87
N MET A 227 -3.01 4.17 -8.74
CA MET A 227 -1.70 4.63 -9.20
C MET A 227 -0.55 3.89 -8.50
N ALA A 228 -0.59 3.78 -7.18
CA ALA A 228 0.46 3.14 -6.40
C ALA A 228 0.59 1.64 -6.72
N TRP A 229 -0.52 0.94 -6.92
CA TRP A 229 -0.48 -0.50 -7.21
C TRP A 229 0.02 -0.78 -8.61
N ILE A 230 -0.38 0.02 -9.61
CA ILE A 230 0.16 -0.10 -10.97
C ILE A 230 1.65 0.26 -11.00
N ALA A 231 2.05 1.36 -10.36
CA ALA A 231 3.47 1.74 -10.29
C ALA A 231 4.33 0.66 -9.62
N ALA A 232 3.85 0.08 -8.50
CA ALA A 232 4.55 -0.99 -7.82
C ALA A 232 4.64 -2.28 -8.68
N ALA A 233 3.58 -2.60 -9.44
CA ALA A 233 3.59 -3.73 -10.37
C ALA A 233 4.60 -3.51 -11.50
N LEU A 234 4.67 -2.30 -12.07
CA LEU A 234 5.63 -1.95 -13.12
C LEU A 234 7.07 -2.02 -12.62
N LEU A 235 7.35 -1.48 -11.43
CA LEU A 235 8.69 -1.59 -10.82
C LEU A 235 9.09 -3.04 -10.59
N TYR A 236 8.16 -3.88 -10.15
CA TYR A 236 8.41 -5.30 -9.99
C TYR A 236 8.64 -5.99 -11.35
N ALA A 237 7.91 -5.61 -12.40
CA ALA A 237 8.15 -6.12 -13.75
C ALA A 237 9.56 -5.76 -14.27
N VAL A 238 10.08 -4.58 -13.89
CA VAL A 238 11.48 -4.21 -14.15
C VAL A 238 12.43 -5.13 -13.39
N TYR A 239 12.18 -5.34 -12.09
CA TYR A 239 12.99 -6.23 -11.26
C TYR A 239 13.05 -7.65 -11.81
N LEU A 240 11.95 -8.18 -12.34
CA LEU A 240 11.92 -9.52 -12.94
C LEU A 240 12.86 -9.70 -14.14
N LYS A 241 13.34 -8.61 -14.74
CA LYS A 241 14.38 -8.65 -15.79
C LYS A 241 15.81 -8.64 -15.24
N SER A 242 15.99 -8.49 -13.94
CA SER A 242 17.31 -8.46 -13.31
C SER A 242 17.97 -9.84 -13.28
N PRO A 243 19.31 -9.94 -13.32
CA PRO A 243 20.02 -11.21 -13.19
C PRO A 243 19.66 -11.95 -11.90
N GLU A 244 19.41 -11.24 -10.82
CA GLU A 244 19.01 -11.80 -9.53
C GLU A 244 17.65 -12.51 -9.61
N ALA A 245 16.64 -11.83 -10.14
CA ALA A 245 15.31 -12.41 -10.31
C ALA A 245 15.32 -13.62 -11.25
N LEU A 246 16.09 -13.53 -12.34
CA LEU A 246 16.25 -14.62 -13.29
C LEU A 246 16.92 -15.84 -12.64
N ALA A 247 17.84 -15.64 -11.70
CA ALA A 247 18.46 -16.75 -10.96
C ALA A 247 17.42 -17.52 -10.11
N PHE A 248 16.48 -16.83 -9.43
CA PHE A 248 15.38 -17.49 -8.72
C PHE A 248 14.50 -18.31 -9.68
N LEU A 249 14.09 -17.69 -10.79
CA LEU A 249 13.23 -18.35 -11.78
C LEU A 249 13.90 -19.58 -12.41
N ASN A 250 15.20 -19.52 -12.70
CA ASN A 250 15.96 -20.65 -13.24
C ASN A 250 16.09 -21.81 -12.24
N ASN A 251 16.05 -21.52 -10.95
CA ASN A 251 16.03 -22.52 -9.88
C ASN A 251 14.62 -23.06 -9.57
N GLY A 252 13.58 -22.61 -10.30
CA GLY A 252 12.20 -22.99 -10.03
C GLY A 252 11.61 -22.33 -8.77
N GLU A 253 12.21 -21.24 -8.33
CA GLU A 253 11.79 -20.48 -7.16
C GLU A 253 11.12 -19.15 -7.58
N ALA A 254 10.17 -18.69 -6.78
CA ALA A 254 9.57 -17.37 -7.00
C ALA A 254 10.52 -16.27 -6.50
N PRO A 255 10.87 -15.28 -7.34
CA PRO A 255 11.59 -14.09 -6.86
C PRO A 255 10.82 -13.38 -5.75
N PRO A 256 11.51 -12.77 -4.77
CA PRO A 256 10.83 -12.09 -3.68
C PRO A 256 9.94 -10.95 -4.19
N VAL A 257 8.72 -10.85 -3.64
CA VAL A 257 7.70 -9.85 -4.04
C VAL A 257 8.11 -8.42 -3.64
N ALA A 258 8.96 -8.30 -2.64
CA ALA A 258 9.64 -7.07 -2.29
C ALA A 258 11.13 -7.32 -2.39
N PRO A 259 11.75 -7.02 -3.54
CA PRO A 259 13.19 -7.14 -3.68
C PRO A 259 13.87 -6.26 -2.63
N GLY A 260 14.98 -6.73 -2.11
CA GLY A 260 15.85 -5.91 -1.31
C GLY A 260 16.26 -4.64 -2.07
N PRO A 261 16.66 -3.63 -1.36
CA PRO A 261 17.18 -2.42 -1.95
C PRO A 261 18.41 -2.69 -2.80
#